data_45afb1015133dd39ec76289b8c366549
#
_entry.id   45afb1015133dd39ec76289b8c366549
#
_cell.length_a   1.000
_cell.length_b   1.000
_cell.length_c   1.000
_cell.angle_alpha   90.00
_cell.angle_beta   90.00
_cell.angle_gamma   90.00
#
_symmetry.space_group_name_H-M   'P 1'
#
loop_
_entity.id
_entity.type
_entity.pdbx_description
1 polymer ?
#
loop_
_entity_poly.entity_id
_entity_poly.type
_entity_poly.pdbx_seq_one_letter_code
_entity_poly.pdbx_strand_id
1 'polypeptide(L)'
;MPSKRHLLLLAMAAMLASCTALKVVTHEVDDDPVKAPAGAYRLDPHHWSITFDVDHFGYSRFVARFDKADAVLDAVPSSPEKSRVEATIKAASIDTNNPDLDAMLRGPDMFDAGTYPDIRFVSRSTKRTGAKTGEMTGDLTIRGRTHPVTLAVTFNGAAPDPLTGEDTIGFSATGVFDRSQWGLSSWWPAVGNDVRMRIEAEFVKPAG
;
A
#
# COMPACT_ATOMS: atom_id res chain seq x y z
N MET A 1 -41.19 27.32 19.80
CA MET A 1 -41.39 25.85 19.91
C MET A 1 -41.08 25.23 18.54
N PRO A 2 -40.17 24.27 18.42
CA PRO A 2 -39.92 23.62 17.12
C PRO A 2 -41.19 22.87 16.68
N SER A 3 -41.51 22.97 15.38
CA SER A 3 -42.68 22.31 14.83
C SER A 3 -42.51 20.78 14.90
N LYS A 4 -43.62 20.03 14.95
CA LYS A 4 -43.60 18.55 14.95
C LYS A 4 -42.79 17.97 13.78
N ARG A 5 -42.70 18.68 12.64
CA ARG A 5 -41.88 18.34 11.48
C ARG A 5 -40.36 18.42 11.78
N HIS A 6 -39.93 19.43 12.53
CA HIS A 6 -38.50 19.56 12.90
C HIS A 6 -38.09 18.50 13.93
N LEU A 7 -38.98 18.11 14.84
CA LEU A 7 -38.72 17.01 15.78
C LEU A 7 -38.61 15.65 15.07
N LEU A 8 -39.45 15.40 14.07
CA LEU A 8 -39.38 14.17 13.28
C LEU A 8 -38.08 14.08 12.45
N LEU A 9 -37.66 15.18 11.84
CA LEU A 9 -36.42 15.24 11.08
C LEU A 9 -35.18 15.05 11.96
N LEU A 10 -35.15 15.61 13.16
CA LEU A 10 -34.09 15.41 14.15
C LEU A 10 -34.05 13.96 14.65
N ALA A 11 -35.22 13.35 14.93
CA ALA A 11 -35.26 11.94 15.35
C ALA A 11 -34.81 10.97 14.24
N MET A 12 -35.17 11.27 12.99
CA MET A 12 -34.75 10.46 11.83
C MET A 12 -33.23 10.60 11.57
N ALA A 13 -32.68 11.80 11.70
CA ALA A 13 -31.21 12.03 11.60
C ALA A 13 -30.46 11.33 12.72
N ALA A 14 -30.96 11.33 13.94
CA ALA A 14 -30.36 10.63 15.09
C ALA A 14 -30.41 9.10 14.91
N MET A 15 -31.46 8.54 14.34
CA MET A 15 -31.52 7.10 14.03
C MET A 15 -30.54 6.68 12.93
N LEU A 16 -30.36 7.48 11.88
CA LEU A 16 -29.40 7.20 10.82
C LEU A 16 -27.96 7.24 11.35
N ALA A 17 -27.62 8.21 12.19
CA ALA A 17 -26.30 8.32 12.82
C ALA A 17 -26.03 7.11 13.76
N SER A 18 -27.01 6.60 14.47
CA SER A 18 -26.88 5.45 15.37
C SER A 18 -26.65 4.13 14.61
N CYS A 19 -27.26 3.95 13.43
CA CYS A 19 -27.07 2.75 12.60
C CYS A 19 -25.65 2.67 12.03
N THR A 20 -25.07 3.80 11.59
CA THR A 20 -23.71 3.86 11.07
C THR A 20 -22.69 3.59 12.20
N ALA A 21 -22.87 4.22 13.36
CA ALA A 21 -21.99 3.99 14.52
C ALA A 21 -22.01 2.52 14.96
N LEU A 22 -23.17 1.88 14.97
CA LEU A 22 -23.29 0.47 15.33
C LEU A 22 -22.57 -0.43 14.32
N LYS A 23 -22.71 -0.20 13.01
CA LYS A 23 -21.99 -0.97 11.98
C LYS A 23 -20.47 -0.89 12.14
N VAL A 24 -19.94 0.30 12.46
CA VAL A 24 -18.49 0.49 12.66
C VAL A 24 -18.01 -0.24 13.92
N VAL A 25 -18.75 -0.14 15.03
CA VAL A 25 -18.34 -0.76 16.32
C VAL A 25 -18.45 -2.28 16.31
N THR A 26 -19.36 -2.83 15.50
CA THR A 26 -19.56 -4.29 15.36
C THR A 26 -18.87 -4.87 14.13
N HIS A 27 -18.05 -4.07 13.42
CA HIS A 27 -17.31 -4.53 12.25
C HIS A 27 -16.25 -5.56 12.65
N GLU A 28 -16.27 -6.69 11.99
CA GLU A 28 -15.26 -7.74 12.13
C GLU A 28 -14.73 -8.13 10.75
N VAL A 29 -13.43 -8.35 10.65
CA VAL A 29 -12.78 -8.86 9.45
C VAL A 29 -12.60 -10.38 9.55
N ASP A 30 -12.86 -11.11 8.47
CA ASP A 30 -12.49 -12.51 8.36
C ASP A 30 -10.99 -12.60 8.03
N ASP A 31 -10.26 -13.26 8.87
CA ASP A 31 -8.81 -13.40 8.78
C ASP A 31 -8.36 -14.69 8.08
N ASP A 32 -9.30 -15.47 7.54
CA ASP A 32 -9.03 -16.64 6.70
C ASP A 32 -8.89 -16.20 5.22
N PRO A 33 -7.67 -16.24 4.65
CA PRO A 33 -7.46 -15.80 3.27
C PRO A 33 -8.32 -16.53 2.25
N VAL A 34 -8.69 -17.79 2.51
CA VAL A 34 -9.46 -18.62 1.55
C VAL A 34 -10.89 -18.12 1.39
N LYS A 35 -11.42 -17.45 2.40
CA LYS A 35 -12.78 -16.88 2.39
C LYS A 35 -12.87 -15.51 1.74
N ALA A 36 -11.74 -14.85 1.50
CA ALA A 36 -11.75 -13.56 0.83
C ALA A 36 -12.41 -13.68 -0.55
N PRO A 37 -13.22 -12.72 -0.99
CA PRO A 37 -13.83 -12.76 -2.31
C PRO A 37 -12.76 -12.71 -3.41
N ALA A 38 -12.86 -13.58 -4.43
CA ALA A 38 -11.98 -13.53 -5.59
C ALA A 38 -12.39 -12.39 -6.55
N GLY A 39 -11.45 -11.90 -7.35
CA GLY A 39 -11.70 -10.95 -8.42
C GLY A 39 -10.70 -9.81 -8.51
N ALA A 40 -11.04 -8.80 -9.30
CA ALA A 40 -10.22 -7.63 -9.52
C ALA A 40 -10.51 -6.55 -8.48
N TYR A 41 -9.46 -6.05 -7.86
CA TYR A 41 -9.46 -5.02 -6.83
C TYR A 41 -8.58 -3.85 -7.24
N ARG A 42 -8.85 -2.68 -6.69
CA ARG A 42 -8.01 -1.49 -6.81
C ARG A 42 -7.54 -1.04 -5.43
N LEU A 43 -6.36 -0.45 -5.36
CA LEU A 43 -5.88 0.18 -4.14
C LEU A 43 -6.87 1.23 -3.66
N ASP A 44 -7.26 1.17 -2.38
CA ASP A 44 -8.05 2.24 -1.78
C ASP A 44 -7.18 3.51 -1.74
N PRO A 45 -7.63 4.64 -2.32
CA PRO A 45 -6.82 5.85 -2.40
C PRO A 45 -6.53 6.51 -1.03
N HIS A 46 -7.20 6.08 0.04
CA HIS A 46 -7.13 6.69 1.36
C HIS A 46 -6.43 5.81 2.41
N HIS A 47 -6.38 4.48 2.19
CA HIS A 47 -5.94 3.52 3.21
C HIS A 47 -4.74 2.70 2.73
N TRP A 48 -3.62 3.40 2.46
CA TRP A 48 -2.35 2.77 2.13
C TRP A 48 -1.17 3.60 2.62
N SER A 49 -0.03 2.96 2.76
CA SER A 49 1.25 3.63 2.96
C SER A 49 2.39 2.83 2.36
N ILE A 50 3.38 3.52 1.79
CA ILE A 50 4.66 2.97 1.36
C ILE A 50 5.74 3.78 2.04
N THR A 51 6.37 3.19 3.04
CA THR A 51 7.49 3.76 3.77
C THR A 51 8.74 2.95 3.51
N PHE A 52 9.89 3.59 3.56
CA PHE A 52 11.17 2.91 3.48
C PHE A 52 12.19 3.60 4.37
N ASP A 53 13.22 2.87 4.74
CA ASP A 53 14.31 3.42 5.51
C ASP A 53 15.67 2.92 5.01
N VAL A 54 16.71 3.75 5.22
CA VAL A 54 18.11 3.45 4.93
C VAL A 54 18.96 3.74 6.15
N ASP A 55 20.13 3.08 6.25
CA ASP A 55 21.13 3.44 7.26
C ASP A 55 21.69 4.84 6.98
N HIS A 56 21.86 5.65 8.01
CA HIS A 56 22.45 6.97 7.93
C HIS A 56 23.63 7.10 8.91
N PHE A 57 24.84 6.98 8.41
CA PHE A 57 26.11 7.05 9.14
C PHE A 57 26.22 6.04 10.31
N GLY A 58 25.40 5.01 10.35
CA GLY A 58 25.33 4.11 11.52
C GLY A 58 24.68 4.74 12.76
N TYR A 59 24.23 6.00 12.69
CA TYR A 59 23.59 6.66 13.83
C TYR A 59 22.10 6.32 13.95
N SER A 60 21.41 6.21 12.81
CA SER A 60 19.96 5.99 12.80
C SER A 60 19.50 5.41 11.47
N ARG A 61 18.22 5.01 11.43
CA ARG A 61 17.51 4.74 10.18
C ARG A 61 16.83 6.02 9.73
N PHE A 62 17.14 6.47 8.51
CA PHE A 62 16.45 7.60 7.88
C PHE A 62 15.21 7.08 7.17
N VAL A 63 14.03 7.55 7.59
CA VAL A 63 12.74 7.10 7.07
C VAL A 63 12.19 8.11 6.06
N ALA A 64 11.67 7.62 4.95
CA ALA A 64 10.93 8.39 3.97
C ALA A 64 9.71 7.61 3.47
N ARG A 65 8.86 8.27 2.68
CA ARG A 65 7.63 7.69 2.12
C ARG A 65 7.37 8.18 0.70
N PHE A 66 6.41 7.55 0.04
CA PHE A 66 5.80 8.07 -1.17
C PHE A 66 4.33 8.39 -0.90
N ASP A 67 3.85 9.52 -1.42
CA ASP A 67 2.51 10.03 -1.18
C ASP A 67 1.54 9.79 -2.34
N LYS A 68 2.00 9.20 -3.45
CA LYS A 68 1.15 8.89 -4.59
C LYS A 68 1.48 7.52 -5.15
N ALA A 69 0.53 6.62 -5.04
CA ALA A 69 0.58 5.30 -5.63
C ALA A 69 -0.80 4.88 -6.15
N ASP A 70 -0.79 3.92 -7.06
CA ASP A 70 -1.96 3.19 -7.51
C ASP A 70 -1.56 1.73 -7.67
N ALA A 71 -2.51 0.80 -7.46
CA ALA A 71 -2.27 -0.61 -7.67
C ALA A 71 -3.57 -1.34 -8.03
N VAL A 72 -3.39 -2.42 -8.80
CA VAL A 72 -4.45 -3.38 -9.07
C VAL A 72 -4.04 -4.75 -8.55
N LEU A 73 -5.00 -5.46 -7.99
CA LEU A 73 -4.85 -6.82 -7.51
C LEU A 73 -5.89 -7.70 -8.18
N ASP A 74 -5.44 -8.73 -8.90
CA ASP A 74 -6.30 -9.83 -9.31
C ASP A 74 -6.16 -10.94 -8.27
N ALA A 75 -7.16 -11.05 -7.39
CA ALA A 75 -7.13 -11.93 -6.23
C ALA A 75 -7.73 -13.30 -6.56
N VAL A 76 -6.95 -14.35 -6.34
CA VAL A 76 -7.37 -15.75 -6.40
C VAL A 76 -7.09 -16.42 -5.05
N PRO A 77 -7.92 -16.19 -4.01
CA PRO A 77 -7.63 -16.58 -2.63
C PRO A 77 -7.43 -18.08 -2.42
N SER A 78 -8.14 -18.92 -3.20
CA SER A 78 -7.99 -20.38 -3.18
C SER A 78 -6.69 -20.88 -3.81
N SER A 79 -6.01 -20.03 -4.60
CA SER A 79 -4.77 -20.31 -5.32
C SER A 79 -3.92 -19.05 -5.41
N PRO A 80 -3.33 -18.58 -4.28
CA PRO A 80 -2.65 -17.29 -4.21
C PRO A 80 -1.47 -17.17 -5.18
N GLU A 81 -0.89 -18.28 -5.63
CA GLU A 81 0.15 -18.31 -6.67
C GLU A 81 -0.37 -17.82 -8.05
N LYS A 82 -1.68 -17.78 -8.24
CA LYS A 82 -2.33 -17.25 -9.45
C LYS A 82 -2.69 -15.77 -9.31
N SER A 83 -2.68 -15.24 -8.09
CA SER A 83 -2.95 -13.81 -7.88
C SER A 83 -1.86 -12.95 -8.53
N ARG A 84 -2.25 -11.75 -8.98
CA ARG A 84 -1.35 -10.81 -9.64
C ARG A 84 -1.54 -9.41 -9.04
N VAL A 85 -0.41 -8.74 -8.83
CA VAL A 85 -0.36 -7.34 -8.36
C VAL A 85 0.45 -6.54 -9.35
N GLU A 86 -0.08 -5.41 -9.76
CA GLU A 86 0.66 -4.36 -10.45
C GLU A 86 0.51 -3.07 -9.67
N ALA A 87 1.64 -2.44 -9.31
CA ALA A 87 1.65 -1.18 -8.59
C ALA A 87 2.49 -0.14 -9.33
N THR A 88 2.03 1.10 -9.29
CA THR A 88 2.73 2.27 -9.84
C THR A 88 2.82 3.33 -8.77
N ILE A 89 4.03 3.79 -8.47
CA ILE A 89 4.33 4.81 -7.48
C ILE A 89 4.91 6.01 -8.23
N LYS A 90 4.41 7.22 -7.96
CA LYS A 90 4.96 8.43 -8.55
C LYS A 90 6.27 8.81 -7.87
N ALA A 91 7.40 8.69 -8.59
CA ALA A 91 8.73 8.99 -8.05
C ALA A 91 8.84 10.42 -7.47
N ALA A 92 8.15 11.38 -8.10
CA ALA A 92 8.11 12.76 -7.61
C ALA A 92 7.33 12.95 -6.30
N SER A 93 6.60 11.94 -5.83
CA SER A 93 5.83 12.01 -4.58
C SER A 93 6.64 11.59 -3.35
N ILE A 94 7.96 11.45 -3.48
CA ILE A 94 8.84 11.22 -2.34
C ILE A 94 8.70 12.33 -1.31
N ASP A 95 8.55 11.94 -0.04
CA ASP A 95 8.47 12.82 1.11
C ASP A 95 9.41 12.31 2.21
N THR A 96 10.35 13.17 2.57
CA THR A 96 11.34 12.95 3.65
C THR A 96 11.08 13.86 4.85
N ASN A 97 9.99 14.60 4.84
CA ASN A 97 9.71 15.70 5.77
C ASN A 97 10.76 16.84 5.69
N ASN A 98 11.53 16.89 4.59
CA ASN A 98 12.52 17.93 4.29
C ASN A 98 12.44 18.30 2.81
N PRO A 99 11.85 19.46 2.45
CA PRO A 99 11.62 19.86 1.05
C PRO A 99 12.89 19.97 0.20
N ASP A 100 14.02 20.35 0.81
CA ASP A 100 15.30 20.47 0.08
C ASP A 100 15.84 19.08 -0.28
N LEU A 101 15.74 18.13 0.64
CA LEU A 101 16.13 16.75 0.37
C LEU A 101 15.18 16.08 -0.63
N ASP A 102 13.88 16.34 -0.54
CA ASP A 102 12.91 15.87 -1.53
C ASP A 102 13.25 16.36 -2.94
N ALA A 103 13.64 17.64 -3.07
CA ALA A 103 14.05 18.21 -4.35
C ALA A 103 15.31 17.51 -4.89
N MET A 104 16.30 17.23 -4.04
CA MET A 104 17.51 16.48 -4.41
C MET A 104 17.18 15.05 -4.84
N LEU A 105 16.32 14.36 -4.09
CA LEU A 105 15.92 12.98 -4.40
C LEU A 105 15.13 12.87 -5.71
N ARG A 106 14.34 13.88 -6.09
CA ARG A 106 13.65 13.96 -7.38
C ARG A 106 14.59 14.24 -8.55
N GLY A 107 15.78 14.74 -8.26
CA GLY A 107 16.77 15.16 -9.26
C GLY A 107 17.42 14.02 -10.05
N PRO A 108 18.22 14.37 -11.09
CA PRO A 108 18.81 13.42 -12.05
C PRO A 108 19.84 12.47 -11.41
N ASP A 109 20.47 12.85 -10.31
CA ASP A 109 21.44 12.01 -9.62
C ASP A 109 20.80 10.94 -8.72
N MET A 110 19.48 11.06 -8.50
CA MET A 110 18.70 10.13 -7.67
C MET A 110 17.56 9.52 -8.48
N PHE A 111 16.29 9.77 -8.17
CA PHE A 111 15.16 9.14 -8.88
C PHE A 111 15.00 9.61 -10.32
N ASP A 112 15.55 10.79 -10.69
CA ASP A 112 15.37 11.42 -12.01
C ASP A 112 13.88 11.41 -12.42
N ALA A 113 13.05 11.90 -11.51
CA ALA A 113 11.59 11.81 -11.62
C ALA A 113 11.02 12.55 -12.84
N GLY A 114 11.79 13.46 -13.45
CA GLY A 114 11.43 14.12 -14.71
C GLY A 114 11.52 13.19 -15.91
N THR A 115 12.52 12.33 -15.95
CA THR A 115 12.72 11.33 -17.01
C THR A 115 11.99 10.03 -16.72
N TYR A 116 11.98 9.62 -15.45
CA TYR A 116 11.38 8.36 -14.97
C TYR A 116 10.30 8.65 -13.93
N PRO A 117 9.12 9.10 -14.34
CA PRO A 117 8.07 9.55 -13.41
C PRO A 117 7.49 8.43 -12.54
N ASP A 118 7.63 7.18 -12.99
CA ASP A 118 6.99 6.03 -12.36
C ASP A 118 8.01 5.00 -11.87
N ILE A 119 7.84 4.59 -10.62
CA ILE A 119 8.39 3.35 -10.07
C ILE A 119 7.31 2.29 -10.23
N ARG A 120 7.63 1.12 -10.77
CA ARG A 120 6.66 0.07 -11.05
C ARG A 120 7.05 -1.24 -10.39
N PHE A 121 6.06 -1.94 -9.86
CA PHE A 121 6.21 -3.31 -9.39
C PHE A 121 5.18 -4.20 -10.09
N VAL A 122 5.65 -5.34 -10.62
CA VAL A 122 4.78 -6.35 -11.25
C VAL A 122 5.10 -7.69 -10.64
N SER A 123 4.13 -8.30 -9.96
CA SER A 123 4.32 -9.62 -9.35
C SER A 123 4.53 -10.70 -10.41
N ARG A 124 5.46 -11.62 -10.14
CA ARG A 124 5.75 -12.80 -10.97
C ARG A 124 5.24 -14.09 -10.36
N SER A 125 5.44 -14.21 -9.04
CA SER A 125 5.06 -15.41 -8.31
C SER A 125 4.71 -15.07 -6.87
N THR A 126 3.78 -15.84 -6.32
CA THR A 126 3.43 -15.79 -4.89
C THR A 126 3.49 -17.21 -4.35
N LYS A 127 4.15 -17.40 -3.21
CA LYS A 127 4.27 -18.66 -2.51
C LYS A 127 3.73 -18.52 -1.10
N ARG A 128 2.79 -19.36 -0.71
CA ARG A 128 2.27 -19.40 0.65
C ARG A 128 3.34 -19.94 1.60
N THR A 129 3.59 -19.24 2.70
CA THR A 129 4.58 -19.64 3.73
C THR A 129 3.93 -19.96 5.09
N GLY A 130 2.67 -19.58 5.28
CA GLY A 130 1.90 -19.84 6.49
C GLY A 130 0.40 -19.69 6.26
N ALA A 131 -0.37 -19.69 7.34
CA ALA A 131 -1.83 -19.56 7.27
C ALA A 131 -2.25 -18.24 6.60
N LYS A 132 -1.62 -17.13 6.99
CA LYS A 132 -1.88 -15.76 6.51
C LYS A 132 -0.68 -15.13 5.81
N THR A 133 0.44 -15.84 5.69
CA THR A 133 1.70 -15.28 5.17
C THR A 133 2.10 -15.91 3.86
N GLY A 134 2.81 -15.14 3.05
CA GLY A 134 3.38 -15.56 1.78
C GLY A 134 4.62 -14.76 1.41
N GLU A 135 5.34 -15.24 0.44
CA GLU A 135 6.41 -14.53 -0.27
C GLU A 135 5.93 -14.20 -1.68
N MET A 136 6.01 -12.92 -2.03
CA MET A 136 5.71 -12.44 -3.38
C MET A 136 6.99 -11.95 -4.03
N THR A 137 7.41 -12.58 -5.13
CA THR A 137 8.52 -12.09 -5.95
C THR A 137 7.98 -11.38 -7.16
N GLY A 138 8.52 -10.22 -7.47
CA GLY A 138 8.12 -9.41 -8.62
C GLY A 138 9.26 -8.56 -9.15
N ASP A 139 9.01 -7.96 -10.30
CA ASP A 139 9.92 -7.03 -10.97
C ASP A 139 9.70 -5.63 -10.44
N LEU A 140 10.70 -5.07 -9.79
CA LEU A 140 10.73 -3.67 -9.41
C LEU A 140 11.52 -2.86 -10.44
N THR A 141 10.89 -1.87 -11.04
CA THR A 141 11.52 -0.96 -11.99
C THR A 141 11.67 0.42 -11.35
N ILE A 142 12.90 0.92 -11.26
CA ILE A 142 13.24 2.27 -10.82
C ILE A 142 14.23 2.85 -11.83
N ARG A 143 14.06 4.10 -12.27
CA ARG A 143 14.94 4.75 -13.26
C ARG A 143 15.18 3.91 -14.52
N GLY A 144 14.14 3.25 -15.03
CA GLY A 144 14.22 2.39 -16.21
C GLY A 144 15.01 1.09 -16.03
N ARG A 145 15.53 0.78 -14.83
CA ARG A 145 16.20 -0.48 -14.51
C ARG A 145 15.25 -1.38 -13.76
N THR A 146 15.24 -2.66 -14.14
CA THR A 146 14.33 -3.66 -13.55
C THR A 146 15.13 -4.78 -12.90
N HIS A 147 14.85 -5.04 -11.63
CA HIS A 147 15.44 -6.15 -10.87
C HIS A 147 14.37 -6.85 -10.04
N PRO A 148 14.52 -8.15 -9.75
CA PRO A 148 13.61 -8.88 -8.91
C PRO A 148 13.72 -8.42 -7.44
N VAL A 149 12.55 -8.31 -6.79
CA VAL A 149 12.45 -8.06 -5.34
C VAL A 149 11.46 -9.04 -4.76
N THR A 150 11.75 -9.56 -3.58
CA THR A 150 10.85 -10.44 -2.83
C THR A 150 10.29 -9.69 -1.62
N LEU A 151 8.98 -9.75 -1.47
CA LEU A 151 8.23 -9.18 -0.36
C LEU A 151 7.69 -10.31 0.52
N ALA A 152 7.89 -10.20 1.82
CA ALA A 152 7.14 -10.97 2.79
C ALA A 152 5.77 -10.32 2.97
N VAL A 153 4.70 -11.02 2.65
CA VAL A 153 3.32 -10.52 2.64
C VAL A 153 2.51 -11.19 3.74
N THR A 154 1.72 -10.40 4.44
CA THR A 154 0.72 -10.86 5.41
C THR A 154 -0.66 -10.43 4.96
N PHE A 155 -1.60 -11.35 4.93
CA PHE A 155 -3.02 -11.07 4.79
C PHE A 155 -3.58 -10.62 6.14
N ASN A 156 -4.14 -9.43 6.21
CA ASN A 156 -4.66 -8.85 7.46
C ASN A 156 -6.12 -9.22 7.69
N GLY A 157 -6.91 -9.35 6.61
CA GLY A 157 -8.31 -9.73 6.66
C GLY A 157 -9.10 -9.25 5.44
N ALA A 158 -10.33 -9.70 5.34
CA ALA A 158 -11.30 -9.26 4.36
C ALA A 158 -12.68 -9.10 4.99
N ALA A 159 -13.40 -8.05 4.61
CA ALA A 159 -14.80 -7.83 4.95
C ALA A 159 -15.40 -6.77 4.02
N PRO A 160 -16.74 -6.67 3.91
CA PRO A 160 -17.34 -5.47 3.36
C PRO A 160 -17.05 -4.26 4.25
N ASP A 161 -16.58 -3.16 3.66
CA ASP A 161 -16.35 -1.91 4.40
C ASP A 161 -17.65 -1.44 5.10
N PRO A 162 -17.61 -1.10 6.39
CA PRO A 162 -18.83 -0.79 7.16
C PRO A 162 -19.53 0.50 6.71
N LEU A 163 -18.83 1.37 5.98
CA LEU A 163 -19.35 2.66 5.51
C LEU A 163 -19.84 2.59 4.06
N THR A 164 -19.03 1.97 3.17
CA THR A 164 -19.33 1.89 1.73
C THR A 164 -20.03 0.61 1.34
N GLY A 165 -19.81 -0.48 2.07
CA GLY A 165 -20.31 -1.82 1.76
C GLY A 165 -19.50 -2.54 0.67
N GLU A 166 -18.39 -1.96 0.20
CA GLU A 166 -17.52 -2.56 -0.80
C GLU A 166 -16.66 -3.67 -0.18
N ASP A 167 -16.48 -4.77 -0.91
CA ASP A 167 -15.57 -5.83 -0.49
C ASP A 167 -14.15 -5.25 -0.38
N THR A 168 -13.56 -5.31 0.81
CA THR A 168 -12.23 -4.78 1.11
C THR A 168 -11.32 -5.89 1.59
N ILE A 169 -10.06 -5.87 1.14
CA ILE A 169 -9.00 -6.82 1.52
C ILE A 169 -7.77 -6.04 1.97
N GLY A 170 -7.24 -6.36 3.16
CA GLY A 170 -6.06 -5.72 3.74
C GLY A 170 -4.80 -6.57 3.69
N PHE A 171 -3.65 -5.94 3.40
CA PHE A 171 -2.34 -6.56 3.39
C PHE A 171 -1.28 -5.67 4.04
N SER A 172 -0.32 -6.33 4.72
CA SER A 172 0.96 -5.74 5.09
C SER A 172 2.07 -6.43 4.28
N ALA A 173 3.08 -5.69 3.84
CA ALA A 173 4.23 -6.29 3.19
C ALA A 173 5.54 -5.61 3.62
N THR A 174 6.62 -6.40 3.67
CA THR A 174 7.97 -5.91 3.93
C THR A 174 8.96 -6.50 2.95
N GLY A 175 10.02 -5.75 2.65
CA GLY A 175 11.09 -6.22 1.78
C GLY A 175 12.38 -5.45 2.02
N VAL A 176 13.48 -6.04 1.57
CA VAL A 176 14.80 -5.39 1.58
C VAL A 176 15.43 -5.55 0.21
N PHE A 177 15.99 -4.48 -0.33
CA PHE A 177 16.72 -4.51 -1.60
C PHE A 177 17.90 -3.53 -1.58
N ASP A 178 18.92 -3.83 -2.38
CA ASP A 178 20.09 -2.97 -2.57
C ASP A 178 19.82 -1.92 -3.65
N ARG A 179 19.68 -0.64 -3.26
CA ARG A 179 19.37 0.49 -4.14
C ARG A 179 20.43 0.73 -5.22
N SER A 180 21.65 0.26 -5.00
CA SER A 180 22.74 0.41 -5.96
C SER A 180 22.47 -0.31 -7.29
N GLN A 181 21.69 -1.39 -7.28
CA GLN A 181 21.26 -2.11 -8.48
C GLN A 181 20.50 -1.22 -9.46
N TRP A 182 19.77 -0.23 -8.96
CA TRP A 182 19.07 0.77 -9.78
C TRP A 182 19.92 2.01 -10.06
N GLY A 183 21.20 2.04 -9.61
CA GLY A 183 22.07 3.19 -9.77
C GLY A 183 21.82 4.32 -8.78
N LEU A 184 21.14 4.03 -7.68
CA LEU A 184 20.86 4.97 -6.58
C LEU A 184 21.97 4.89 -5.53
N SER A 185 23.23 5.14 -5.92
CA SER A 185 24.42 4.95 -5.06
C SER A 185 24.96 6.24 -4.44
N SER A 186 24.30 7.38 -4.69
CA SER A 186 24.73 8.66 -4.10
C SER A 186 24.81 8.55 -2.58
N TRP A 187 25.85 9.22 -2.04
CA TRP A 187 26.18 9.28 -0.60
C TRP A 187 26.64 7.96 0.04
N TRP A 188 26.85 6.89 -0.73
CA TRP A 188 27.49 5.71 -0.18
C TRP A 188 28.98 6.02 0.15
N PRO A 189 29.54 5.55 1.29
CA PRO A 189 28.95 4.65 2.31
C PRO A 189 28.20 5.38 3.45
N ALA A 190 28.14 6.69 3.45
CA ALA A 190 27.49 7.48 4.50
C ALA A 190 25.98 7.13 4.61
N VAL A 191 25.36 6.87 3.47
CA VAL A 191 23.98 6.35 3.39
C VAL A 191 24.02 4.93 2.85
N GLY A 192 23.55 3.97 3.63
CA GLY A 192 23.58 2.55 3.30
C GLY A 192 22.81 2.21 2.01
N ASN A 193 23.18 1.09 1.38
CA ASN A 193 22.53 0.64 0.15
C ASN A 193 21.27 -0.19 0.43
N ASP A 194 21.16 -0.83 1.59
CA ASP A 194 19.99 -1.64 1.95
C ASP A 194 18.80 -0.74 2.28
N VAL A 195 17.83 -0.75 1.38
CA VAL A 195 16.52 -0.12 1.57
C VAL A 195 15.59 -1.15 2.20
N ARG A 196 15.08 -0.86 3.39
CA ARG A 196 14.03 -1.64 4.03
C ARG A 196 12.70 -0.98 3.74
N MET A 197 11.80 -1.72 3.13
CA MET A 197 10.49 -1.22 2.70
C MET A 197 9.39 -1.84 3.57
N ARG A 198 8.39 -1.04 3.90
CA ARG A 198 7.14 -1.45 4.53
C ARG A 198 5.96 -0.86 3.77
N ILE A 199 4.98 -1.69 3.50
CA ILE A 199 3.76 -1.37 2.80
C ILE A 199 2.58 -1.82 3.66
N GLU A 200 1.60 -0.94 3.82
CA GLU A 200 0.26 -1.25 4.30
C GLU A 200 -0.71 -0.87 3.18
N ALA A 201 -1.63 -1.75 2.83
CA ALA A 201 -2.52 -1.51 1.71
C ALA A 201 -3.88 -2.17 1.91
N GLU A 202 -4.93 -1.39 1.69
CA GLU A 202 -6.28 -1.89 1.52
C GLU A 202 -6.64 -1.85 0.04
N PHE A 203 -7.32 -2.88 -0.42
CA PHE A 203 -7.82 -3.00 -1.79
C PHE A 203 -9.32 -3.15 -1.76
N VAL A 204 -10.00 -2.35 -2.56
CA VAL A 204 -11.45 -2.38 -2.69
C VAL A 204 -11.88 -2.97 -4.02
N LYS A 205 -12.95 -3.74 -4.00
CA LYS A 205 -13.54 -4.31 -5.21
C LYS A 205 -14.55 -3.31 -5.75
N PRO A 206 -14.34 -2.74 -6.96
CA PRO A 206 -15.28 -1.81 -7.55
C PRO A 206 -16.67 -2.44 -7.65
N ALA A 207 -17.69 -1.68 -7.30
CA ALA A 207 -19.09 -2.06 -7.57
C ALA A 207 -19.25 -2.27 -9.09
N GLY A 208 -19.73 -3.44 -9.50
CA GLY A 208 -19.92 -3.82 -10.90
C GLY A 208 -21.05 -3.05 -11.56
#